data_48dc2a26badb0a0ceeabce8ae6235d1e
#
_entry.id   48dc2a26badb0a0ceeabce8ae6235d1e
#
_cell.length_a   1.000
_cell.length_b   1.000
_cell.length_c   1.000
_cell.angle_alpha   90.00
_cell.angle_beta   90.00
_cell.angle_gamma   90.00
#
_symmetry.space_group_name_H-M   'P 1'
#
loop_
_entity.id
_entity.type
_entity.pdbx_description
1 polymer ?
#
loop_
_entity_poly.entity_id
_entity_poly.type
_entity_poly.pdbx_seq_one_letter_code
_entity_poly.pdbx_strand_id
1 'polypeptide(L)'
;DYKLVCLIFLAFGFNTVKSQNIHYITLLGIEHSNLVGDSLKLEKNTFIAFEKMKKAALNDGIKIKVVSGFRDFKRQKEIWNNKFLKFTKENNFSGIDAINEIIRFSTIPGTSRHHWGTEIDVIDEKYKNEKNPLMSDKYEKDGIFSKLKKWMDESSEKFGFYLVYTNNPNRGGFE
;
A
#
# COMPACT_ATOMS: atom_id res chain seq x y z
N ASP A 1 -33.80 26.27 -53.77
CA ASP A 1 -33.30 25.17 -52.96
C ASP A 1 -32.16 25.67 -52.03
N TYR A 2 -32.55 26.07 -50.87
CA TYR A 2 -31.56 26.48 -49.85
C TYR A 2 -31.18 25.25 -49.01
N LYS A 3 -29.98 24.73 -49.23
CA LYS A 3 -29.41 23.67 -48.38
C LYS A 3 -29.03 24.30 -47.04
N LEU A 4 -29.78 23.93 -46.01
CA LEU A 4 -29.51 24.27 -44.62
C LEU A 4 -28.31 23.43 -44.13
N VAL A 5 -27.13 24.06 -44.00
CA VAL A 5 -25.96 23.43 -43.41
C VAL A 5 -26.07 23.57 -41.89
N CYS A 6 -26.46 22.49 -41.19
CA CYS A 6 -26.39 22.41 -39.73
C CYS A 6 -24.94 22.23 -39.34
N LEU A 7 -24.30 23.27 -38.83
CA LEU A 7 -23.01 23.20 -38.13
C LEU A 7 -23.27 22.65 -36.72
N ILE A 8 -22.95 21.37 -36.53
CA ILE A 8 -22.94 20.76 -35.18
C ILE A 8 -21.65 21.20 -34.52
N PHE A 9 -21.73 22.17 -33.60
CA PHE A 9 -20.63 22.45 -32.67
C PHE A 9 -20.54 21.33 -31.66
N LEU A 10 -19.61 20.39 -31.85
CA LEU A 10 -19.16 19.47 -30.81
C LEU A 10 -18.38 20.29 -29.78
N ALA A 11 -19.04 20.67 -28.70
CA ALA A 11 -18.37 21.20 -27.51
C ALA A 11 -17.56 20.08 -26.84
N PHE A 12 -16.32 19.95 -27.25
CA PHE A 12 -15.36 19.17 -26.47
C PHE A 12 -15.15 19.88 -25.13
N GLY A 13 -15.76 19.39 -24.07
CA GLY A 13 -15.46 19.79 -22.73
C GLY A 13 -14.01 19.40 -22.42
N PHE A 14 -13.11 20.38 -22.45
CA PHE A 14 -11.77 20.19 -21.95
C PHE A 14 -11.85 19.99 -20.42
N ASN A 15 -11.89 18.75 -19.99
CA ASN A 15 -11.63 18.42 -18.59
C ASN A 15 -10.15 18.74 -18.34
N THR A 16 -9.88 19.91 -17.78
CA THR A 16 -8.55 20.24 -17.30
C THR A 16 -8.24 19.33 -16.12
N VAL A 17 -7.41 18.33 -16.37
CA VAL A 17 -6.80 17.54 -15.29
C VAL A 17 -5.91 18.50 -14.50
N LYS A 18 -6.36 18.94 -13.33
CA LYS A 18 -5.52 19.69 -12.40
C LYS A 18 -4.49 18.71 -11.83
N SER A 19 -3.26 18.78 -12.32
CA SER A 19 -2.13 18.15 -11.66
C SER A 19 -1.99 18.74 -10.26
N GLN A 20 -2.06 17.90 -9.24
CA GLN A 20 -1.73 18.33 -7.88
C GLN A 20 -0.22 18.52 -7.81
N ASN A 21 0.23 19.74 -7.52
CA ASN A 21 1.64 20.02 -7.19
C ASN A 21 1.94 19.44 -5.80
N ILE A 22 2.22 18.15 -5.75
CA ILE A 22 2.67 17.51 -4.50
C ILE A 22 4.16 17.79 -4.36
N HIS A 23 4.53 18.44 -3.26
CA HIS A 23 5.93 18.77 -3.01
C HIS A 23 6.76 17.48 -2.82
N TYR A 24 7.95 17.42 -3.42
CA TYR A 24 8.80 16.22 -3.40
C TYR A 24 9.14 15.73 -1.98
N ILE A 25 9.26 16.62 -0.99
CA ILE A 25 9.51 16.23 0.40
C ILE A 25 8.37 15.43 1.01
N THR A 26 7.12 15.69 0.59
CA THR A 26 5.96 14.87 0.96
C THR A 26 6.04 13.49 0.31
N LEU A 27 6.42 13.44 -0.98
CA LEU A 27 6.57 12.15 -1.70
C LEU A 27 7.67 11.28 -1.10
N LEU A 28 8.74 11.89 -0.60
CA LEU A 28 9.85 11.21 0.09
C LEU A 28 9.49 10.79 1.52
N GLY A 29 8.35 11.21 2.05
CA GLY A 29 7.96 10.91 3.42
C GLY A 29 8.73 11.71 4.48
N ILE A 30 9.27 12.89 4.13
CA ILE A 30 10.02 13.78 5.03
C ILE A 30 9.05 14.69 5.79
N GLU A 31 8.09 15.28 5.10
CA GLU A 31 7.03 16.12 5.69
C GLU A 31 5.66 15.56 5.36
N HIS A 32 4.72 15.76 6.27
CA HIS A 32 3.36 15.22 6.15
C HIS A 32 2.35 16.31 6.49
N SER A 33 1.56 16.66 5.48
CA SER A 33 0.33 17.42 5.68
C SER A 33 -0.85 16.53 5.27
N ASN A 34 -1.99 16.68 5.98
CA ASN A 34 -3.26 16.04 5.60
C ASN A 34 -3.40 14.53 5.89
N LEU A 35 -2.62 13.98 6.80
CA LEU A 35 -2.87 12.63 7.31
C LEU A 35 -3.96 12.66 8.38
N VAL A 36 -4.87 11.68 8.34
CA VAL A 36 -5.98 11.52 9.27
C VAL A 36 -5.98 10.14 9.91
N GLY A 37 -6.69 10.00 11.05
CA GLY A 37 -6.72 8.77 11.84
C GLY A 37 -5.55 8.72 12.82
N ASP A 38 -5.86 8.65 14.12
CA ASP A 38 -4.88 8.81 15.21
C ASP A 38 -3.70 7.86 15.15
N SER A 39 -3.96 6.56 14.96
CA SER A 39 -2.92 5.53 14.92
C SER A 39 -2.53 5.10 13.50
N LEU A 40 -3.41 5.29 12.51
CA LEU A 40 -3.20 4.81 11.14
C LEU A 40 -2.49 5.85 10.28
N LYS A 41 -2.78 7.15 10.49
CA LYS A 41 -2.21 8.27 9.74
C LYS A 41 -2.25 8.03 8.23
N LEU A 42 -3.45 7.92 7.67
CA LEU A 42 -3.65 7.74 6.23
C LEU A 42 -3.99 9.06 5.54
N GLU A 43 -3.75 9.14 4.24
CA GLU A 43 -4.33 10.18 3.41
C GLU A 43 -5.86 10.15 3.56
N LYS A 44 -6.51 11.30 3.55
CA LYS A 44 -7.94 11.45 3.89
C LYS A 44 -8.87 10.56 3.07
N ASN A 45 -8.69 10.51 1.76
CA ASN A 45 -9.56 9.68 0.90
C ASN A 45 -9.29 8.19 1.11
N THR A 46 -8.03 7.83 1.32
CA THR A 46 -7.60 6.47 1.67
C THR A 46 -8.22 6.04 3.00
N PHE A 47 -8.23 6.91 4.00
CA PHE A 47 -8.85 6.62 5.29
C PHE A 47 -10.36 6.37 5.15
N ILE A 48 -11.07 7.23 4.40
CA ILE A 48 -12.52 7.07 4.13
C ILE A 48 -12.79 5.75 3.39
N ALA A 49 -12.01 5.43 2.39
CA ALA A 49 -12.12 4.19 1.63
C ALA A 49 -11.86 2.97 2.52
N PHE A 50 -10.84 3.03 3.38
CA PHE A 50 -10.50 1.98 4.33
C PHE A 50 -11.63 1.73 5.34
N GLU A 51 -12.24 2.75 5.92
CA GLU A 51 -13.35 2.57 6.85
C GLU A 51 -14.57 1.91 6.19
N LYS A 52 -14.84 2.21 4.91
CA LYS A 52 -15.88 1.51 4.13
C LYS A 52 -15.52 0.03 3.92
N MET A 53 -14.29 -0.24 3.52
CA MET A 53 -13.78 -1.60 3.32
C MET A 53 -13.83 -2.42 4.60
N LYS A 54 -13.36 -1.86 5.71
CA LYS A 54 -13.37 -2.48 7.04
C LYS A 54 -14.78 -2.83 7.50
N LYS A 55 -15.75 -1.93 7.27
CA LYS A 55 -17.17 -2.19 7.57
C LYS A 55 -17.73 -3.34 6.74
N ALA A 56 -17.42 -3.39 5.45
CA ALA A 56 -17.86 -4.47 4.57
C ALA A 56 -17.26 -5.82 4.99
N ALA A 57 -15.98 -5.88 5.26
CA ALA A 57 -15.32 -7.08 5.75
C ALA A 57 -15.91 -7.59 7.07
N LEU A 58 -16.26 -6.68 7.97
CA LEU A 58 -16.90 -7.03 9.25
C LEU A 58 -18.26 -7.70 9.03
N ASN A 59 -19.05 -7.24 8.06
CA ASN A 59 -20.35 -7.88 7.73
C ASN A 59 -20.15 -9.32 7.22
N ASP A 60 -19.00 -9.61 6.61
CA ASP A 60 -18.62 -10.95 6.13
C ASP A 60 -17.85 -11.75 7.19
N GLY A 61 -17.83 -11.25 8.44
CA GLY A 61 -17.21 -11.92 9.59
C GLY A 61 -15.69 -11.85 9.63
N ILE A 62 -15.09 -10.85 8.95
CA ILE A 62 -13.63 -10.60 8.95
C ILE A 62 -13.38 -9.26 9.61
N LYS A 63 -12.55 -9.23 10.66
CA LYS A 63 -12.21 -8.02 11.37
C LYS A 63 -10.81 -7.55 10.96
N ILE A 64 -10.76 -6.67 9.96
CA ILE A 64 -9.49 -6.13 9.44
C ILE A 64 -8.83 -5.24 10.48
N LYS A 65 -7.54 -5.50 10.76
CA LYS A 65 -6.66 -4.68 11.57
C LYS A 65 -5.46 -4.23 10.74
N VAL A 66 -5.21 -2.92 10.71
CA VAL A 66 -3.98 -2.37 10.12
C VAL A 66 -2.82 -2.55 11.09
N VAL A 67 -1.72 -3.08 10.60
CA VAL A 67 -0.46 -3.24 11.35
C VAL A 67 0.61 -2.25 10.88
N SER A 68 0.48 -1.72 9.67
CA SER A 68 1.31 -0.63 9.15
C SER A 68 0.46 0.25 8.24
N GLY A 69 0.41 1.54 8.53
CA GLY A 69 -0.18 2.59 7.68
C GLY A 69 0.92 3.52 7.20
N PHE A 70 0.76 4.83 7.46
CA PHE A 70 1.78 5.80 7.15
C PHE A 70 3.13 5.46 7.82
N ARG A 71 4.20 5.65 7.07
CA ARG A 71 5.58 5.46 7.51
C ARG A 71 6.45 6.58 6.96
N ASP A 72 7.10 7.35 7.82
CA ASP A 72 8.01 8.41 7.39
C ASP A 72 9.34 7.87 6.85
N PHE A 73 10.11 8.74 6.20
CA PHE A 73 11.43 8.40 5.65
C PHE A 73 12.37 7.86 6.72
N LYS A 74 12.40 8.49 7.90
CA LYS A 74 13.28 8.09 9.00
C LYS A 74 12.98 6.66 9.44
N ARG A 75 11.72 6.33 9.64
CA ARG A 75 11.29 4.98 10.03
C ARG A 75 11.63 3.94 8.96
N GLN A 76 11.43 4.25 7.68
CA GLN A 76 11.80 3.34 6.59
C GLN A 76 13.33 3.11 6.55
N LYS A 77 14.12 4.17 6.75
CA LYS A 77 15.58 4.08 6.84
C LYS A 77 16.03 3.22 8.03
N GLU A 78 15.40 3.34 9.19
CA GLU A 78 15.67 2.48 10.36
C GLU A 78 15.41 1.00 10.04
N ILE A 79 14.28 0.68 9.39
CA ILE A 79 13.95 -0.69 8.97
C ILE A 79 15.04 -1.24 8.04
N TRP A 80 15.48 -0.45 7.07
CA TRP A 80 16.55 -0.81 6.14
C TRP A 80 17.87 -1.08 6.84
N ASN A 81 18.30 -0.15 7.69
CA ASN A 81 19.56 -0.27 8.41
C ASN A 81 19.57 -1.51 9.32
N ASN A 82 18.47 -1.78 10.03
CA ASN A 82 18.35 -2.95 10.88
C ASN A 82 18.41 -4.26 10.07
N LYS A 83 17.73 -4.32 8.92
CA LYS A 83 17.82 -5.48 8.02
C LYS A 83 19.24 -5.64 7.47
N PHE A 84 19.88 -4.56 7.04
CA PHE A 84 21.25 -4.60 6.51
C PHE A 84 22.25 -5.12 7.57
N LEU A 85 22.15 -4.61 8.80
CA LEU A 85 22.99 -5.08 9.89
C LEU A 85 22.73 -6.56 10.22
N LYS A 86 21.48 -6.98 10.21
CA LYS A 86 21.12 -8.38 10.42
C LYS A 86 21.73 -9.27 9.34
N PHE A 87 21.54 -8.97 8.07
CA PHE A 87 22.05 -9.80 6.98
C PHE A 87 23.57 -9.84 6.92
N THR A 88 24.24 -8.70 7.14
CA THR A 88 25.71 -8.65 7.08
C THR A 88 26.39 -9.23 8.33
N LYS A 89 25.85 -9.00 9.52
CA LYS A 89 26.49 -9.45 10.78
C LYS A 89 26.04 -10.81 11.27
N GLU A 90 24.77 -11.16 11.09
CA GLU A 90 24.22 -12.42 11.61
C GLU A 90 24.19 -13.51 10.52
N ASN A 91 23.93 -13.14 9.27
CA ASN A 91 23.83 -14.10 8.17
C ASN A 91 25.10 -14.14 7.28
N ASN A 92 26.12 -13.32 7.57
CA ASN A 92 27.37 -13.24 6.82
C ASN A 92 27.23 -12.92 5.32
N PHE A 93 26.18 -12.20 4.94
CA PHE A 93 25.99 -11.76 3.56
C PHE A 93 27.03 -10.68 3.19
N SER A 94 27.47 -10.67 1.92
CA SER A 94 28.14 -9.49 1.37
C SER A 94 27.24 -8.28 1.41
N GLY A 95 27.78 -7.06 1.34
CA GLY A 95 26.96 -5.85 1.33
C GLY A 95 25.94 -5.83 0.18
N ILE A 96 26.31 -6.31 -1.01
CA ILE A 96 25.43 -6.35 -2.18
C ILE A 96 24.34 -7.42 -2.04
N ASP A 97 24.67 -8.58 -1.49
CA ASP A 97 23.70 -9.66 -1.28
C ASP A 97 22.67 -9.24 -0.21
N ALA A 98 23.12 -8.55 0.85
CA ALA A 98 22.24 -7.97 1.86
C ALA A 98 21.26 -6.96 1.26
N ILE A 99 21.74 -6.07 0.37
CA ILE A 99 20.88 -5.09 -0.34
C ILE A 99 19.85 -5.82 -1.20
N ASN A 100 20.29 -6.79 -2.01
CA ASN A 100 19.41 -7.57 -2.88
C ASN A 100 18.32 -8.29 -2.07
N GLU A 101 18.68 -8.89 -0.94
CA GLU A 101 17.71 -9.57 -0.07
C GLU A 101 16.74 -8.58 0.59
N ILE A 102 17.19 -7.38 0.97
CA ILE A 102 16.30 -6.37 1.54
C ILE A 102 15.27 -5.89 0.49
N ILE A 103 15.70 -5.64 -0.75
CA ILE A 103 14.81 -5.16 -1.83
C ILE A 103 13.69 -6.16 -2.13
N ARG A 104 13.92 -7.44 -1.93
CA ARG A 104 12.87 -8.48 -2.09
C ARG A 104 11.65 -8.23 -1.19
N PHE A 105 11.82 -7.63 -0.01
CA PHE A 105 10.78 -7.51 1.02
C PHE A 105 10.59 -6.08 1.55
N SER A 106 11.32 -5.11 1.02
CA SER A 106 11.25 -3.73 1.52
C SER A 106 11.64 -2.74 0.44
N THR A 107 10.79 -1.74 0.27
CA THR A 107 11.08 -0.61 -0.62
C THR A 107 12.22 0.26 -0.07
N ILE A 108 12.99 0.86 -0.96
CA ILE A 108 14.06 1.79 -0.61
C ILE A 108 13.47 3.01 0.13
N PRO A 109 14.13 3.55 1.19
CA PRO A 109 13.67 4.77 1.84
C PRO A 109 13.49 5.92 0.83
N GLY A 110 12.32 6.55 0.89
CA GLY A 110 11.92 7.60 -0.06
C GLY A 110 11.11 7.10 -1.26
N THR A 111 10.94 5.77 -1.44
CA THR A 111 10.16 5.21 -2.56
C THR A 111 8.93 4.42 -2.12
N SER A 112 8.66 4.34 -0.82
CA SER A 112 7.53 3.59 -0.27
C SER A 112 6.21 4.35 -0.43
N ARG A 113 5.14 3.67 -0.82
CA ARG A 113 3.79 4.25 -0.81
C ARG A 113 3.25 4.48 0.61
N HIS A 114 3.81 3.81 1.61
CA HIS A 114 3.55 4.15 3.01
C HIS A 114 3.91 5.61 3.33
N HIS A 115 4.87 6.21 2.60
CA HIS A 115 5.20 7.64 2.73
C HIS A 115 4.05 8.56 2.34
N TRP A 116 3.12 8.09 1.52
CA TRP A 116 1.99 8.86 1.02
C TRP A 116 0.72 8.66 1.88
N GLY A 117 0.75 7.72 2.82
CA GLY A 117 -0.42 7.31 3.58
C GLY A 117 -1.48 6.61 2.75
N THR A 118 -1.10 6.02 1.60
CA THR A 118 -2.00 5.33 0.66
C THR A 118 -1.79 3.81 0.63
N GLU A 119 -0.88 3.28 1.41
CA GLU A 119 -0.59 1.86 1.53
C GLU A 119 -0.84 1.39 2.97
N ILE A 120 -1.44 0.22 3.12
CA ILE A 120 -1.71 -0.41 4.41
C ILE A 120 -1.30 -1.88 4.39
N ASP A 121 -0.67 -2.32 5.47
CA ASP A 121 -0.49 -3.75 5.76
C ASP A 121 -1.58 -4.17 6.74
N VAL A 122 -2.30 -5.26 6.44
CA VAL A 122 -3.48 -5.67 7.20
C VAL A 122 -3.40 -7.13 7.64
N ILE A 123 -4.01 -7.43 8.78
CA ILE A 123 -4.22 -8.78 9.31
C ILE A 123 -5.67 -8.98 9.73
N ASP A 124 -6.08 -10.22 9.96
CA ASP A 124 -7.31 -10.49 10.70
C ASP A 124 -7.04 -10.27 12.20
N GLU A 125 -7.81 -9.37 12.85
CA GLU A 125 -7.63 -9.03 14.26
C GLU A 125 -7.77 -10.23 15.19
N LYS A 126 -8.46 -11.28 14.78
CA LYS A 126 -8.56 -12.54 15.51
C LYS A 126 -7.18 -13.10 15.86
N TYR A 127 -6.20 -12.87 15.01
CA TYR A 127 -4.83 -13.37 15.15
C TYR A 127 -3.82 -12.25 15.45
N LYS A 128 -4.23 -11.20 16.15
CA LYS A 128 -3.41 -10.00 16.41
C LYS A 128 -2.09 -10.24 17.15
N ASN A 129 -1.94 -11.37 17.81
CA ASN A 129 -0.75 -11.74 18.57
C ASN A 129 0.21 -12.64 17.77
N GLU A 130 -0.08 -12.87 16.49
CA GLU A 130 0.77 -13.69 15.64
C GLU A 130 2.15 -13.06 15.46
N LYS A 131 3.20 -13.90 15.58
CA LYS A 131 4.58 -13.47 15.35
C LYS A 131 4.84 -13.31 13.85
N ASN A 132 5.55 -12.23 13.48
CA ASN A 132 5.87 -11.91 12.09
C ASN A 132 4.65 -12.01 11.16
N PRO A 133 3.58 -11.25 11.44
CA PRO A 133 2.28 -11.46 10.81
C PRO A 133 2.28 -11.18 9.29
N LEU A 134 3.29 -10.47 8.76
CA LEU A 134 3.38 -10.10 7.34
C LEU A 134 4.21 -11.09 6.50
N MET A 135 4.43 -12.30 7.00
CA MET A 135 5.04 -13.36 6.21
C MET A 135 4.02 -13.93 5.22
N SER A 136 4.42 -14.09 3.95
CA SER A 136 3.53 -14.50 2.85
C SER A 136 2.83 -15.85 3.10
N ASP A 137 3.54 -16.83 3.66
CA ASP A 137 3.02 -18.14 4.00
C ASP A 137 1.76 -18.11 4.87
N LYS A 138 1.58 -17.05 5.66
CA LYS A 138 0.41 -16.87 6.52
C LYS A 138 -0.85 -16.45 5.76
N TYR A 139 -0.70 -15.93 4.54
CA TYR A 139 -1.80 -15.52 3.65
C TYR A 139 -2.10 -16.54 2.57
N GLU A 140 -1.25 -17.55 2.38
CA GLU A 140 -1.46 -18.64 1.43
C GLU A 140 -2.59 -19.57 1.87
N LYS A 141 -2.89 -20.58 1.03
CA LYS A 141 -4.09 -21.43 1.15
C LYS A 141 -4.34 -22.00 2.56
N ASP A 142 -3.29 -22.41 3.26
CA ASP A 142 -3.37 -23.04 4.59
C ASP A 142 -2.95 -22.09 5.73
N GLY A 143 -2.64 -20.84 5.38
CA GLY A 143 -2.21 -19.81 6.34
C GLY A 143 -3.36 -19.28 7.18
N ILE A 144 -3.02 -18.76 8.36
CA ILE A 144 -4.01 -18.25 9.33
C ILE A 144 -4.79 -17.03 8.81
N PHE A 145 -4.24 -16.31 7.82
CA PHE A 145 -4.87 -15.16 7.17
C PHE A 145 -5.45 -15.50 5.79
N SER A 146 -5.51 -16.77 5.39
CA SER A 146 -6.03 -17.19 4.08
C SER A 146 -7.46 -16.73 3.81
N LYS A 147 -8.32 -16.72 4.85
CA LYS A 147 -9.69 -16.19 4.74
C LYS A 147 -9.71 -14.68 4.46
N LEU A 148 -8.85 -13.92 5.15
CA LEU A 148 -8.68 -12.49 4.91
C LEU A 148 -8.17 -12.24 3.49
N LYS A 149 -7.11 -12.95 3.07
CA LYS A 149 -6.54 -12.83 1.72
C LYS A 149 -7.60 -13.06 0.64
N LYS A 150 -8.34 -14.17 0.74
CA LYS A 150 -9.42 -14.47 -0.19
C LYS A 150 -10.46 -13.34 -0.27
N TRP A 151 -10.89 -12.83 0.87
CA TRP A 151 -11.83 -11.71 0.92
C TRP A 151 -11.26 -10.45 0.28
N MET A 152 -9.99 -10.13 0.55
CA MET A 152 -9.31 -8.98 -0.05
C MET A 152 -9.23 -9.11 -1.57
N ASP A 153 -8.86 -10.27 -2.10
CA ASP A 153 -8.78 -10.54 -3.54
C ASP A 153 -10.13 -10.35 -4.25
N GLU A 154 -11.22 -10.75 -3.60
CA GLU A 154 -12.57 -10.69 -4.18
C GLU A 154 -13.25 -9.31 -4.01
N SER A 155 -12.80 -8.50 -3.06
CA SER A 155 -13.59 -7.35 -2.61
C SER A 155 -12.83 -6.03 -2.50
N SER A 156 -11.51 -6.01 -2.28
CA SER A 156 -10.77 -4.80 -1.95
C SER A 156 -10.81 -3.74 -3.07
N GLU A 157 -10.81 -4.17 -4.33
CA GLU A 157 -10.86 -3.27 -5.49
C GLU A 157 -12.13 -2.41 -5.53
N LYS A 158 -13.26 -2.91 -5.01
CA LYS A 158 -14.53 -2.16 -4.89
C LYS A 158 -14.38 -0.92 -4.01
N PHE A 159 -13.36 -0.89 -3.18
CA PHE A 159 -13.03 0.20 -2.27
C PHE A 159 -11.79 0.99 -2.71
N GLY A 160 -11.22 0.67 -3.87
CA GLY A 160 -10.02 1.32 -4.41
C GLY A 160 -8.70 0.79 -3.84
N PHE A 161 -8.70 -0.37 -3.17
CA PHE A 161 -7.48 -1.02 -2.70
C PHE A 161 -7.08 -2.16 -3.62
N TYR A 162 -5.82 -2.13 -4.03
CA TYR A 162 -5.24 -3.11 -4.95
C TYR A 162 -4.03 -3.77 -4.30
N LEU A 163 -3.82 -5.04 -4.61
CA LEU A 163 -2.59 -5.72 -4.21
C LEU A 163 -1.40 -5.08 -4.92
N VAL A 164 -0.44 -4.61 -4.14
CA VAL A 164 0.73 -3.86 -4.66
C VAL A 164 1.70 -4.80 -5.36
N TYR A 165 1.97 -5.91 -4.73
CA TYR A 165 2.91 -6.92 -5.20
C TYR A 165 2.14 -8.16 -5.63
N THR A 166 2.52 -8.69 -6.77
CA THR A 166 1.96 -9.92 -7.31
C THR A 166 3.08 -10.96 -7.42
N ASN A 167 2.73 -12.23 -7.47
CA ASN A 167 3.70 -13.32 -7.64
C ASN A 167 4.35 -13.32 -9.05
N ASN A 168 4.67 -12.13 -9.57
CA ASN A 168 5.32 -11.92 -10.84
C ASN A 168 6.80 -11.56 -10.62
N PRO A 169 7.75 -12.46 -10.94
CA PRO A 169 9.18 -12.27 -10.68
C PRO A 169 9.77 -11.05 -11.40
N ASN A 170 9.10 -10.54 -12.44
CA ASN A 170 9.56 -9.37 -13.20
C ASN A 170 9.11 -8.03 -12.59
N ARG A 171 8.26 -8.05 -11.56
CA ARG A 171 7.74 -6.83 -10.93
C ARG A 171 8.32 -6.52 -9.56
N GLY A 172 9.15 -7.40 -9.03
CA GLY A 172 9.70 -7.28 -7.67
C GLY A 172 8.62 -7.38 -6.59
N GLY A 173 9.04 -7.71 -5.38
CA GLY A 173 8.13 -7.90 -4.25
C GLY A 173 7.56 -9.32 -4.21
N PHE A 174 7.04 -9.65 -3.04
CA PHE A 174 6.33 -10.90 -2.78
C PHE A 174 4.98 -10.56 -2.17
N GLU A 175 4.00 -11.33 -2.54
CA GLU A 175 2.72 -11.34 -1.83
C GLU A 175 2.88 -11.76 -0.38
#